data_1256f61e9e66f45c9a8a225d6f4abfc8
#
_entry.id   1256f61e9e66f45c9a8a225d6f4abfc8
#
_cell.length_a   1.000
_cell.length_b   1.000
_cell.length_c   1.000
_cell.angle_alpha   90.00
_cell.angle_beta   90.00
_cell.angle_gamma   90.00
#
_symmetry.space_group_name_H-M   'P 1'
#
loop_
_entity.id
_entity.type
_entity.pdbx_description
1 polymer ?
#
loop_
_entity_poly.entity_id
_entity_poly.type
_entity_poly.pdbx_seq_one_letter_code
_entity_poly.pdbx_strand_id
1 'polypeptide(L)'
;MIIHPNELSTKFLEDLFETHQSNLIDFKFESVGSGQVGDCYRIFLNWKIKDSLPETFIAKCPANDQASRDTARNLNLYEIETSFYKHLSSRCSARVPDVFYSEYDSVSKDGTIFLEDMHPAKQIPQMNGCSEFEVKKILKEAAALHKSFWNDEKLLTYPWLTYSVSEDRKKFVADLLPVVYPEWKRRYKGRINEEIFEMGDELIANYEKYSEANAGPMTLVQGDLRLDNILFDDESNAAILLDWQTASIGLPLNDIAYCISTSFADPQARATFEES
;
A
#
# COMPACT_ATOMS: atom_id res chain seq x y z
N MET A 1 5.66 -7.03 20.67
CA MET A 1 5.20 -7.07 19.27
C MET A 1 5.40 -8.49 18.73
N ILE A 2 4.46 -9.00 17.96
CA ILE A 2 4.55 -10.29 17.27
C ILE A 2 5.26 -10.08 15.92
N ILE A 3 6.35 -10.80 15.67
CA ILE A 3 7.11 -10.66 14.43
C ILE A 3 6.95 -11.87 13.49
N HIS A 4 6.35 -12.95 13.98
CA HIS A 4 6.05 -14.12 13.17
C HIS A 4 4.86 -14.89 13.77
N PRO A 5 3.99 -15.54 12.96
CA PRO A 5 2.84 -16.30 13.46
C PRO A 5 3.16 -17.42 14.47
N ASN A 6 4.38 -17.94 14.47
CA ASN A 6 4.82 -18.92 15.50
C ASN A 6 4.84 -18.35 16.93
N GLU A 7 4.80 -17.02 17.09
CA GLU A 7 4.75 -16.35 18.38
C GLU A 7 3.32 -16.15 18.89
N LEU A 8 2.32 -16.43 18.03
CA LEU A 8 0.91 -16.40 18.42
C LEU A 8 0.61 -17.48 19.47
N SER A 9 -0.28 -17.16 20.39
CA SER A 9 -0.85 -18.10 21.32
C SER A 9 -2.37 -18.02 21.31
N THR A 10 -3.05 -19.13 21.69
CA THR A 10 -4.50 -19.12 21.81
C THR A 10 -4.99 -18.02 22.74
N LYS A 11 -4.29 -17.83 23.87
CA LYS A 11 -4.61 -16.75 24.82
C LYS A 11 -4.53 -15.36 24.18
N PHE A 12 -3.46 -15.08 23.43
CA PHE A 12 -3.31 -13.78 22.75
C PHE A 12 -4.45 -13.53 21.75
N LEU A 13 -4.83 -14.56 20.97
CA LEU A 13 -5.91 -14.47 19.99
C LEU A 13 -7.29 -14.34 20.66
N GLU A 14 -7.52 -15.03 21.77
CA GLU A 14 -8.74 -14.87 22.55
C GLU A 14 -8.88 -13.47 23.15
N ASP A 15 -7.77 -12.91 23.68
CA ASP A 15 -7.74 -11.55 24.21
C ASP A 15 -7.94 -10.52 23.07
N LEU A 16 -7.35 -10.75 21.90
CA LEU A 16 -7.46 -9.87 20.72
C LEU A 16 -8.90 -9.76 20.21
N PHE A 17 -9.61 -10.89 20.17
CA PHE A 17 -11.00 -10.94 19.69
C PHE A 17 -12.03 -10.86 20.82
N GLU A 18 -11.60 -10.45 22.02
CA GLU A 18 -12.46 -10.21 23.19
C GLU A 18 -13.41 -11.39 23.51
N THR A 19 -12.91 -12.62 23.35
CA THR A 19 -13.70 -13.83 23.56
C THR A 19 -13.36 -14.52 24.90
N HIS A 20 -14.18 -15.49 25.28
CA HIS A 20 -13.99 -16.24 26.53
C HIS A 20 -12.72 -17.10 26.47
N GLN A 21 -12.05 -17.27 27.61
CA GLN A 21 -10.91 -18.18 27.74
C GLN A 21 -11.32 -19.60 27.32
N SER A 22 -10.41 -20.26 26.60
CA SER A 22 -10.60 -21.60 26.03
C SER A 22 -11.71 -21.69 24.97
N ASN A 23 -12.11 -20.57 24.33
CA ASN A 23 -13.00 -20.60 23.16
C ASN A 23 -12.26 -20.96 21.88
N LEU A 24 -10.98 -20.59 21.73
CA LEU A 24 -10.15 -21.00 20.61
C LEU A 24 -9.60 -22.43 20.86
N ILE A 25 -10.00 -23.38 20.02
CA ILE A 25 -9.54 -24.77 20.10
C ILE A 25 -8.08 -24.85 19.63
N ASP A 26 -7.83 -24.37 18.44
CA ASP A 26 -6.52 -24.31 17.80
C ASP A 26 -6.51 -23.24 16.71
N PHE A 27 -5.32 -22.96 16.18
CA PHE A 27 -5.15 -22.16 14.99
C PHE A 27 -4.01 -22.74 14.13
N LYS A 28 -4.04 -22.43 12.85
CA LYS A 28 -2.96 -22.74 11.92
C LYS A 28 -2.72 -21.55 11.00
N PHE A 29 -1.60 -21.54 10.32
CA PHE A 29 -1.30 -20.48 9.35
C PHE A 29 -0.63 -21.04 8.11
N GLU A 30 -0.78 -20.33 7.02
CA GLU A 30 -0.10 -20.58 5.76
C GLU A 30 0.42 -19.25 5.19
N SER A 31 1.52 -19.28 4.46
CA SER A 31 2.04 -18.10 3.76
C SER A 31 1.13 -17.76 2.59
N VAL A 32 0.83 -16.48 2.40
CA VAL A 32 0.01 -15.98 1.29
C VAL A 32 0.67 -14.78 0.63
N GLY A 33 0.52 -14.69 -0.70
CA GLY A 33 1.11 -13.60 -1.49
C GLY A 33 2.62 -13.72 -1.67
N SER A 34 3.20 -12.71 -2.31
CA SER A 34 4.63 -12.61 -2.64
C SER A 34 5.20 -11.25 -2.22
N GLY A 35 4.92 -10.84 -0.98
CA GLY A 35 5.38 -9.54 -0.46
C GLY A 35 6.89 -9.35 -0.62
N GLN A 36 7.32 -8.17 -1.10
CA GLN A 36 8.74 -7.89 -1.33
C GLN A 36 9.48 -7.48 -0.06
N VAL A 37 8.79 -6.81 0.86
CA VAL A 37 9.38 -6.21 2.06
C VAL A 37 8.66 -6.60 3.36
N GLY A 38 7.69 -7.51 3.28
CA GLY A 38 6.96 -8.09 4.42
C GLY A 38 6.40 -9.43 4.05
N ASP A 39 6.26 -10.31 5.03
CA ASP A 39 5.66 -11.63 4.85
C ASP A 39 4.19 -11.60 5.29
N CYS A 40 3.32 -12.14 4.46
CA CYS A 40 1.90 -12.25 4.74
C CYS A 40 1.51 -13.71 5.04
N TYR A 41 0.67 -13.89 6.04
CA TYR A 41 0.17 -15.20 6.46
C TYR A 41 -1.34 -15.13 6.65
N ARG A 42 -2.06 -16.13 6.12
CA ARG A 42 -3.45 -16.36 6.48
C ARG A 42 -3.50 -17.21 7.73
N ILE A 43 -4.15 -16.71 8.75
CA ILE A 43 -4.36 -17.41 10.02
C ILE A 43 -5.77 -17.97 10.01
N PHE A 44 -5.90 -19.27 10.26
CA PHE A 44 -7.19 -19.97 10.37
C PHE A 44 -7.48 -20.22 11.85
N LEU A 45 -8.67 -19.85 12.28
CA LEU A 45 -9.11 -19.92 13.67
C LEU A 45 -10.21 -20.95 13.83
N ASN A 46 -10.03 -21.88 14.74
CA ASN A 46 -11.01 -22.93 15.05
C ASN A 46 -11.67 -22.65 16.41
N TRP A 47 -12.83 -22.00 16.38
CA TRP A 47 -13.58 -21.60 17.57
C TRP A 47 -14.54 -22.69 18.02
N LYS A 48 -14.72 -22.88 19.35
CA LYS A 48 -15.79 -23.70 19.92
C LYS A 48 -17.16 -23.06 19.69
N ILE A 49 -17.24 -21.77 19.96
CA ILE A 49 -18.42 -20.94 19.75
C ILE A 49 -17.98 -19.81 18.82
N LYS A 50 -18.47 -19.86 17.60
CA LYS A 50 -18.01 -18.96 16.52
C LYS A 50 -18.66 -17.58 16.60
N ASP A 51 -19.98 -17.53 16.82
CA ASP A 51 -20.79 -16.30 16.77
C ASP A 51 -20.35 -15.37 15.63
N SER A 52 -19.96 -14.12 15.96
CA SER A 52 -19.46 -13.12 15.01
C SER A 52 -17.93 -13.10 14.87
N LEU A 53 -17.22 -14.10 15.43
CA LEU A 53 -15.77 -14.16 15.39
C LEU A 53 -15.27 -14.53 13.98
N PRO A 54 -14.15 -13.95 13.51
CA PRO A 54 -13.60 -14.27 12.20
C PRO A 54 -13.09 -15.72 12.16
N GLU A 55 -13.26 -16.38 11.01
CA GLU A 55 -12.65 -17.71 10.78
C GLU A 55 -11.20 -17.60 10.31
N THR A 56 -10.89 -16.49 9.65
CA THR A 56 -9.56 -16.20 9.13
C THR A 56 -9.22 -14.74 9.30
N PHE A 57 -7.92 -14.44 9.34
CA PHE A 57 -7.40 -13.07 9.20
C PHE A 57 -6.03 -13.11 8.51
N ILE A 58 -5.58 -11.97 8.01
CA ILE A 58 -4.26 -11.83 7.41
C ILE A 58 -3.32 -11.18 8.43
N ALA A 59 -2.21 -11.86 8.74
CA ALA A 59 -1.11 -11.29 9.49
C ALA A 59 -0.01 -10.84 8.52
N LYS A 60 0.27 -9.54 8.48
CA LYS A 60 1.40 -8.96 7.75
C LYS A 60 2.51 -8.69 8.76
N CYS A 61 3.63 -9.40 8.63
CA CYS A 61 4.77 -9.40 9.53
C CYS A 61 6.02 -8.84 8.86
N PRO A 62 7.05 -8.42 9.62
CA PRO A 62 8.33 -8.08 9.04
C PRO A 62 8.90 -9.23 8.20
N ALA A 63 9.57 -8.90 7.09
CA ALA A 63 10.15 -9.91 6.22
C ALA A 63 11.16 -10.80 6.95
N ASN A 64 11.13 -12.11 6.67
CA ASN A 64 12.14 -13.05 7.15
C ASN A 64 13.48 -12.85 6.42
N ASP A 65 13.45 -12.40 5.16
CA ASP A 65 14.65 -12.03 4.44
C ASP A 65 15.24 -10.72 5.01
N GLN A 66 16.49 -10.79 5.45
CA GLN A 66 17.14 -9.66 6.13
C GLN A 66 17.29 -8.43 5.22
N ALA A 67 17.61 -8.61 3.94
CA ALA A 67 17.81 -7.49 3.01
C ALA A 67 16.49 -6.75 2.73
N SER A 68 15.41 -7.50 2.56
CA SER A 68 14.04 -6.96 2.41
C SER A 68 13.60 -6.22 3.67
N ARG A 69 13.86 -6.82 4.85
CA ARG A 69 13.52 -6.22 6.16
C ARG A 69 14.30 -4.92 6.41
N ASP A 70 15.61 -4.90 6.11
CA ASP A 70 16.43 -3.70 6.24
C ASP A 70 16.01 -2.61 5.26
N THR A 71 15.58 -2.96 4.06
CA THR A 71 14.99 -2.02 3.10
C THR A 71 13.73 -1.39 3.66
N ALA A 72 12.81 -2.19 4.21
CA ALA A 72 11.58 -1.69 4.82
C ALA A 72 11.85 -0.75 6.00
N ARG A 73 12.80 -1.10 6.87
CA ARG A 73 13.22 -0.28 8.02
C ARG A 73 13.85 1.05 7.60
N ASN A 74 14.73 1.03 6.60
CA ASN A 74 15.42 2.22 6.11
C ASN A 74 14.48 3.21 5.42
N LEU A 75 13.42 2.70 4.78
CA LEU A 75 12.40 3.50 4.12
C LEU A 75 11.17 3.78 5.01
N ASN A 76 11.19 3.35 6.28
CA ASN A 76 10.10 3.48 7.26
C ASN A 76 8.77 2.86 6.81
N LEU A 77 8.80 1.84 5.94
CA LEU A 77 7.59 1.25 5.33
C LEU A 77 6.68 0.62 6.38
N TYR A 78 7.24 -0.05 7.39
CA TYR A 78 6.47 -0.64 8.49
C TYR A 78 5.79 0.43 9.37
N GLU A 79 6.50 1.55 9.66
CA GLU A 79 5.93 2.66 10.41
C GLU A 79 4.74 3.28 9.69
N ILE A 80 4.92 3.54 8.39
CA ILE A 80 3.88 4.17 7.55
C ILE A 80 2.62 3.30 7.54
N GLU A 81 2.74 2.01 7.23
CA GLU A 81 1.59 1.13 7.09
C GLU A 81 0.88 0.88 8.43
N THR A 82 1.63 0.58 9.50
CA THR A 82 1.05 0.41 10.84
C THR A 82 0.35 1.66 11.33
N SER A 83 0.95 2.82 11.07
CA SER A 83 0.37 4.12 11.46
C SER A 83 -0.87 4.48 10.65
N PHE A 84 -0.92 4.17 9.36
CA PHE A 84 -2.14 4.33 8.56
C PHE A 84 -3.30 3.56 9.17
N TYR A 85 -3.12 2.26 9.41
CA TYR A 85 -4.19 1.43 10.00
C TYR A 85 -4.57 1.88 11.40
N LYS A 86 -3.61 2.30 12.22
CA LYS A 86 -3.86 2.74 13.59
C LYS A 86 -4.59 4.09 13.70
N HIS A 87 -4.32 5.02 12.78
CA HIS A 87 -4.72 6.41 12.95
C HIS A 87 -5.65 6.95 11.87
N LEU A 88 -5.63 6.38 10.67
CA LEU A 88 -6.32 6.95 9.52
C LEU A 88 -7.34 6.02 8.86
N SER A 89 -7.18 4.70 8.93
CA SER A 89 -8.07 3.75 8.24
C SER A 89 -9.54 3.94 8.61
N SER A 90 -9.85 4.18 9.89
CA SER A 90 -11.22 4.42 10.36
C SER A 90 -11.86 5.74 9.85
N ARG A 91 -11.04 6.67 9.34
CA ARG A 91 -11.48 7.93 8.72
C ARG A 91 -11.58 7.83 7.20
N CYS A 92 -11.02 6.77 6.62
CA CYS A 92 -10.98 6.55 5.18
C CYS A 92 -12.33 6.02 4.69
N SER A 93 -12.93 6.69 3.71
CA SER A 93 -14.18 6.25 3.09
C SER A 93 -13.97 5.26 1.94
N ALA A 94 -12.72 5.06 1.48
CA ALA A 94 -12.40 3.99 0.55
C ALA A 94 -12.50 2.62 1.24
N ARG A 95 -12.80 1.59 0.47
CA ARG A 95 -12.81 0.22 1.00
C ARG A 95 -11.38 -0.24 1.26
N VAL A 96 -11.07 -0.46 2.53
CA VAL A 96 -9.82 -1.03 3.04
C VAL A 96 -10.16 -2.17 4.00
N PRO A 97 -9.28 -3.17 4.21
CA PRO A 97 -9.51 -4.19 5.22
C PRO A 97 -9.64 -3.60 6.63
N ASP A 98 -10.53 -4.14 7.43
CA ASP A 98 -10.58 -3.81 8.84
C ASP A 98 -9.31 -4.27 9.55
N VAL A 99 -8.86 -3.49 10.53
CA VAL A 99 -7.65 -3.77 11.31
C VAL A 99 -8.03 -4.34 12.67
N PHE A 100 -7.51 -5.52 13.00
CA PHE A 100 -7.66 -6.16 14.32
C PHE A 100 -6.49 -5.82 15.26
N TYR A 101 -5.30 -5.65 14.68
CA TYR A 101 -4.09 -5.35 15.44
C TYR A 101 -3.12 -4.55 14.58
N SER A 102 -2.49 -3.54 15.16
CA SER A 102 -1.44 -2.76 14.50
C SER A 102 -0.44 -2.27 15.54
N GLU A 103 0.82 -2.69 15.41
CA GLU A 103 1.90 -2.33 16.31
C GLU A 103 3.18 -2.05 15.54
N TYR A 104 3.88 -1.00 15.94
CA TYR A 104 5.21 -0.61 15.45
C TYR A 104 6.15 -0.44 16.63
N ASP A 105 7.34 -1.03 16.54
CA ASP A 105 8.41 -0.86 17.49
C ASP A 105 9.46 0.11 16.93
N SER A 106 9.55 1.30 17.51
CA SER A 106 10.47 2.35 17.07
C SER A 106 11.95 2.01 17.32
N VAL A 107 12.26 1.01 18.15
CA VAL A 107 13.63 0.59 18.44
C VAL A 107 14.13 -0.36 17.35
N SER A 108 13.39 -1.43 17.08
CA SER A 108 13.71 -2.38 16.01
C SER A 108 13.31 -1.87 14.64
N LYS A 109 12.41 -0.89 14.57
CA LYS A 109 11.74 -0.40 13.36
C LYS A 109 10.93 -1.47 12.62
N ASP A 110 10.45 -2.46 13.32
CA ASP A 110 9.55 -3.50 12.79
C ASP A 110 8.10 -3.12 13.04
N GLY A 111 7.22 -3.64 12.20
CA GLY A 111 5.78 -3.43 12.33
C GLY A 111 4.98 -4.69 11.98
N THR A 112 3.89 -4.90 12.68
CA THR A 112 2.98 -6.04 12.45
C THR A 112 1.55 -5.56 12.43
N ILE A 113 0.77 -6.08 11.48
CA ILE A 113 -0.63 -5.73 11.29
C ILE A 113 -1.44 -7.01 11.11
N PHE A 114 -2.60 -7.11 11.77
CA PHE A 114 -3.60 -8.15 11.52
C PHE A 114 -4.83 -7.50 10.91
N LEU A 115 -5.20 -8.00 9.76
CA LEU A 115 -6.24 -7.42 8.91
C LEU A 115 -7.35 -8.42 8.63
N GLU A 116 -8.52 -7.90 8.32
CA GLU A 116 -9.62 -8.67 7.73
C GLU A 116 -9.11 -9.47 6.54
N ASP A 117 -9.48 -10.74 6.47
CA ASP A 117 -9.22 -11.58 5.29
C ASP A 117 -10.29 -11.29 4.24
N MET A 118 -9.87 -10.68 3.16
CA MET A 118 -10.76 -10.27 2.06
C MET A 118 -11.18 -11.42 1.15
N HIS A 119 -10.86 -12.68 1.49
CA HIS A 119 -11.36 -13.83 0.72
C HIS A 119 -12.90 -13.82 0.67
N PRO A 120 -13.55 -14.02 -0.50
CA PRO A 120 -13.00 -14.53 -1.78
C PRO A 120 -12.57 -13.46 -2.81
N ALA A 121 -12.35 -12.21 -2.41
CA ALA A 121 -11.88 -11.16 -3.34
C ALA A 121 -10.55 -11.57 -4.01
N LYS A 122 -10.37 -11.14 -5.26
CA LYS A 122 -9.29 -11.60 -6.13
C LYS A 122 -8.41 -10.46 -6.58
N GLN A 123 -7.13 -10.73 -6.69
CA GLN A 123 -6.15 -9.85 -7.33
C GLN A 123 -6.10 -10.13 -8.85
N ILE A 124 -5.96 -9.07 -9.65
CA ILE A 124 -5.60 -9.18 -11.05
C ILE A 124 -4.09 -8.96 -11.16
N PRO A 125 -3.32 -9.93 -11.70
CA PRO A 125 -1.88 -9.75 -11.85
C PRO A 125 -1.55 -8.51 -12.68
N GLN A 126 -0.63 -7.68 -12.22
CA GLN A 126 -0.22 -6.42 -12.85
C GLN A 126 0.05 -6.56 -14.34
N MET A 127 0.75 -7.64 -14.75
CA MET A 127 1.15 -7.87 -16.14
C MET A 127 -0.01 -8.21 -17.08
N ASN A 128 -1.15 -8.60 -16.53
CA ASN A 128 -2.33 -8.91 -17.34
C ASN A 128 -3.12 -7.64 -17.72
N GLY A 129 -2.94 -6.57 -16.96
CA GLY A 129 -3.81 -5.41 -17.03
C GLY A 129 -5.24 -5.73 -16.62
N CYS A 130 -6.08 -4.73 -16.59
CA CYS A 130 -7.51 -4.90 -16.31
C CYS A 130 -8.39 -4.12 -17.30
N SER A 131 -9.69 -4.32 -17.24
CA SER A 131 -10.65 -3.62 -18.07
C SER A 131 -10.92 -2.20 -17.58
N GLU A 132 -11.48 -1.36 -18.45
CA GLU A 132 -11.97 -0.02 -18.10
C GLU A 132 -12.96 -0.05 -16.91
N PHE A 133 -13.78 -1.07 -16.84
CA PHE A 133 -14.75 -1.25 -15.75
C PHE A 133 -14.05 -1.43 -14.39
N GLU A 134 -12.98 -2.19 -14.36
CA GLU A 134 -12.18 -2.41 -13.16
C GLU A 134 -11.40 -1.16 -12.78
N VAL A 135 -10.80 -0.46 -13.76
CA VAL A 135 -10.13 0.84 -13.49
C VAL A 135 -11.12 1.82 -12.87
N LYS A 136 -12.35 1.93 -13.38
CA LYS A 136 -13.37 2.81 -12.79
C LYS A 136 -13.70 2.47 -11.34
N LYS A 137 -13.68 1.18 -10.94
CA LYS A 137 -13.84 0.80 -9.54
C LYS A 137 -12.67 1.31 -8.68
N ILE A 138 -11.42 1.14 -9.15
CA ILE A 138 -10.24 1.64 -8.44
C ILE A 138 -10.32 3.16 -8.27
N LEU A 139 -10.63 3.89 -9.36
CA LEU A 139 -10.72 5.35 -9.33
C LEU A 139 -11.83 5.86 -8.40
N LYS A 140 -12.92 5.11 -8.25
CA LYS A 140 -13.98 5.41 -7.30
C LYS A 140 -13.45 5.34 -5.85
N GLU A 141 -12.71 4.29 -5.53
CA GLU A 141 -12.11 4.15 -4.19
C GLU A 141 -10.99 5.17 -3.97
N ALA A 142 -10.18 5.47 -4.97
CA ALA A 142 -9.19 6.55 -4.90
C ALA A 142 -9.87 7.91 -4.62
N ALA A 143 -10.98 8.21 -5.30
CA ALA A 143 -11.74 9.43 -5.05
C ALA A 143 -12.34 9.47 -3.61
N ALA A 144 -12.79 8.32 -3.09
CA ALA A 144 -13.26 8.21 -1.71
C ALA A 144 -12.13 8.44 -0.68
N LEU A 145 -10.94 7.86 -0.94
CA LEU A 145 -9.72 8.12 -0.17
C LEU A 145 -9.39 9.61 -0.16
N HIS A 146 -9.22 10.19 -1.34
CA HIS A 146 -8.81 11.59 -1.48
C HIS A 146 -9.82 12.55 -0.85
N LYS A 147 -11.12 12.29 -1.02
CA LYS A 147 -12.18 13.07 -0.39
C LYS A 147 -12.09 13.05 1.14
N SER A 148 -11.75 11.91 1.74
CA SER A 148 -11.68 11.75 3.19
C SER A 148 -10.63 12.66 3.84
N PHE A 149 -9.59 13.03 3.08
CA PHE A 149 -8.43 13.76 3.58
C PHE A 149 -8.11 15.04 2.77
N TRP A 150 -9.07 15.54 1.99
CA TRP A 150 -8.89 16.68 1.10
C TRP A 150 -8.55 17.96 1.86
N ASN A 151 -7.33 18.48 1.66
CA ASN A 151 -6.79 19.64 2.37
C ASN A 151 -6.89 19.51 3.91
N ASP A 152 -6.77 18.29 4.44
CA ASP A 152 -6.82 18.04 5.86
C ASP A 152 -5.47 18.38 6.52
N GLU A 153 -5.35 19.58 7.08
CA GLU A 153 -4.15 20.04 7.78
C GLU A 153 -3.75 19.14 8.96
N LYS A 154 -4.69 18.34 9.49
CA LYS A 154 -4.36 17.36 10.56
C LYS A 154 -3.36 16.32 10.10
N LEU A 155 -3.26 16.03 8.80
CA LEU A 155 -2.23 15.13 8.27
C LEU A 155 -0.82 15.62 8.61
N LEU A 156 -0.60 16.92 8.68
CA LEU A 156 0.68 17.54 9.06
C LEU A 156 1.04 17.34 10.54
N THR A 157 0.13 16.86 11.37
CA THR A 157 0.41 16.54 12.77
C THR A 157 0.97 15.14 12.97
N TYR A 158 1.01 14.31 11.93
CA TYR A 158 1.58 12.97 11.96
C TYR A 158 3.04 12.97 11.46
N PRO A 159 4.05 12.77 12.34
CA PRO A 159 5.46 12.84 11.96
C PRO A 159 5.83 11.87 10.82
N TRP A 160 5.23 10.68 10.79
CA TRP A 160 5.47 9.67 9.76
C TRP A 160 4.97 10.08 8.35
N LEU A 161 4.05 11.07 8.25
CA LEU A 161 3.59 11.64 6.98
C LEU A 161 4.37 12.90 6.57
N THR A 162 4.83 13.71 7.53
CA THR A 162 5.44 15.02 7.23
C THR A 162 6.74 14.91 6.46
N TYR A 163 7.46 13.80 6.56
CA TYR A 163 8.65 13.57 5.77
C TYR A 163 8.37 13.62 4.26
N SER A 164 7.22 13.12 3.81
CA SER A 164 6.85 13.10 2.39
C SER A 164 6.79 14.48 1.72
N VAL A 165 6.50 15.51 2.49
CA VAL A 165 6.43 16.91 2.02
C VAL A 165 7.60 17.78 2.50
N SER A 166 8.61 17.17 3.13
CA SER A 166 9.77 17.88 3.67
C SER A 166 10.80 18.25 2.58
N GLU A 167 11.58 19.29 2.84
CA GLU A 167 12.71 19.66 1.99
C GLU A 167 13.77 18.55 1.94
N ASP A 168 13.95 17.80 3.04
CA ASP A 168 14.86 16.65 3.07
C ASP A 168 14.44 15.56 2.09
N ARG A 169 13.13 15.28 1.95
CA ARG A 169 12.61 14.33 0.95
C ARG A 169 12.85 14.83 -0.47
N LYS A 170 12.57 16.10 -0.73
CA LYS A 170 12.81 16.70 -2.05
C LYS A 170 14.29 16.60 -2.42
N LYS A 171 15.17 16.99 -1.49
CA LYS A 171 16.62 16.88 -1.69
C LYS A 171 17.05 15.43 -1.91
N PHE A 172 16.57 14.48 -1.11
CA PHE A 172 16.88 13.06 -1.29
C PHE A 172 16.54 12.57 -2.70
N VAL A 173 15.37 12.93 -3.24
CA VAL A 173 14.97 12.52 -4.59
C VAL A 173 15.82 13.23 -5.65
N ALA A 174 16.09 14.53 -5.48
CA ALA A 174 16.95 15.29 -6.39
C ALA A 174 18.38 14.71 -6.47
N ASP A 175 18.92 14.27 -5.34
CA ASP A 175 20.26 13.65 -5.27
C ASP A 175 20.26 12.21 -5.82
N LEU A 176 19.16 11.46 -5.66
CA LEU A 176 19.05 10.06 -6.06
C LEU A 176 18.85 9.88 -7.56
N LEU A 177 17.97 10.68 -8.19
CA LEU A 177 17.61 10.53 -9.60
C LEU A 177 18.83 10.55 -10.54
N PRO A 178 19.77 11.48 -10.44
CA PRO A 178 20.98 11.49 -11.28
C PRO A 178 21.87 10.27 -11.09
N VAL A 179 21.77 9.59 -9.94
CA VAL A 179 22.58 8.38 -9.64
C VAL A 179 21.97 7.14 -10.26
N VAL A 180 20.64 6.98 -10.15
CA VAL A 180 19.97 5.73 -10.58
C VAL A 180 19.58 5.74 -12.06
N TYR A 181 19.29 6.90 -12.61
CA TYR A 181 18.78 7.05 -13.98
C TYR A 181 19.76 6.58 -15.08
N PRO A 182 21.07 6.85 -15.03
CA PRO A 182 22.02 6.38 -16.04
C PRO A 182 22.01 4.86 -16.19
N GLU A 183 21.92 4.13 -15.09
CA GLU A 183 21.86 2.66 -15.10
C GLU A 183 20.52 2.17 -15.67
N TRP A 184 19.42 2.81 -15.31
CA TRP A 184 18.12 2.53 -15.92
C TRP A 184 18.15 2.79 -17.43
N LYS A 185 18.67 3.93 -17.88
CA LYS A 185 18.82 4.28 -19.30
C LYS A 185 19.67 3.22 -20.05
N ARG A 186 20.79 2.78 -19.45
CA ARG A 186 21.63 1.73 -20.00
C ARG A 186 20.89 0.41 -20.15
N ARG A 187 20.10 0.01 -19.13
CA ARG A 187 19.35 -1.26 -19.11
C ARG A 187 18.26 -1.32 -20.18
N TYR A 188 17.63 -0.20 -20.46
CA TYR A 188 16.50 -0.10 -21.40
C TYR A 188 16.87 0.41 -22.79
N LYS A 189 18.14 0.71 -23.05
CA LYS A 189 18.62 1.15 -24.36
C LYS A 189 18.24 0.13 -25.45
N GLY A 190 17.59 0.64 -26.53
CA GLY A 190 17.08 -0.19 -27.63
C GLY A 190 15.81 -1.00 -27.30
N ARG A 191 15.22 -0.82 -26.10
CA ARG A 191 13.97 -1.47 -25.70
C ARG A 191 12.79 -0.51 -25.64
N ILE A 192 13.05 0.77 -25.45
CA ILE A 192 12.07 1.85 -25.40
C ILE A 192 12.49 2.96 -26.36
N ASN A 193 11.54 3.84 -26.70
CA ASN A 193 11.76 4.96 -27.61
C ASN A 193 12.78 5.96 -27.02
N GLU A 194 13.64 6.54 -27.86
CA GLU A 194 14.62 7.56 -27.45
C GLU A 194 13.96 8.81 -26.86
N GLU A 195 12.78 9.20 -27.32
CA GLU A 195 11.99 10.31 -26.75
C GLU A 195 11.74 10.15 -25.24
N ILE A 196 11.57 8.91 -24.75
CA ILE A 196 11.39 8.63 -23.32
C ILE A 196 12.67 8.96 -22.54
N PHE A 197 13.83 8.71 -23.14
CA PHE A 197 15.10 9.07 -22.51
C PHE A 197 15.31 10.60 -22.51
N GLU A 198 14.93 11.30 -23.58
CA GLU A 198 14.98 12.75 -23.64
C GLU A 198 14.08 13.39 -22.57
N MET A 199 12.83 12.90 -22.43
CA MET A 199 11.93 13.31 -21.35
C MET A 199 12.50 13.07 -19.95
N GLY A 200 13.16 11.91 -19.75
CA GLY A 200 13.82 11.60 -18.49
C GLY A 200 15.01 12.51 -18.19
N ASP A 201 15.84 12.79 -19.19
CA ASP A 201 16.96 13.73 -19.07
C ASP A 201 16.44 15.14 -18.71
N GLU A 202 15.36 15.60 -19.34
CA GLU A 202 14.72 16.90 -19.08
C GLU A 202 14.10 16.95 -17.67
N LEU A 203 13.41 15.89 -17.25
CA LEU A 203 12.84 15.80 -15.91
C LEU A 203 13.91 15.92 -14.83
N ILE A 204 15.03 15.19 -14.98
CA ILE A 204 16.13 15.23 -14.02
C ILE A 204 16.78 16.61 -13.98
N ALA A 205 17.03 17.20 -15.14
CA ALA A 205 17.63 18.53 -15.24
C ALA A 205 16.76 19.64 -14.62
N ASN A 206 15.43 19.43 -14.55
CA ASN A 206 14.46 20.41 -14.04
C ASN A 206 13.71 19.91 -12.80
N TYR A 207 14.21 18.89 -12.09
CA TYR A 207 13.45 18.24 -11.00
C TYR A 207 13.02 19.23 -9.89
N GLU A 208 13.86 20.18 -9.51
CA GLU A 208 13.52 21.19 -8.51
C GLU A 208 12.30 22.01 -8.97
N LYS A 209 12.32 22.53 -10.20
CA LYS A 209 11.18 23.27 -10.76
C LYS A 209 9.92 22.42 -10.84
N TYR A 210 10.07 21.14 -11.22
CA TYR A 210 8.96 20.19 -11.26
C TYR A 210 8.37 19.98 -9.86
N SER A 211 9.21 19.78 -8.84
CA SER A 211 8.77 19.59 -7.46
C SER A 211 8.07 20.82 -6.86
N GLU A 212 8.50 22.03 -7.25
CA GLU A 212 7.89 23.31 -6.85
C GLU A 212 6.59 23.60 -7.60
N ALA A 213 6.50 23.20 -8.87
CA ALA A 213 5.29 23.41 -9.69
C ALA A 213 4.11 22.55 -9.28
N ASN A 214 4.32 21.53 -8.46
CA ASN A 214 3.27 20.67 -7.90
C ASN A 214 2.43 21.39 -6.81
N ALA A 215 1.91 22.58 -7.15
CA ALA A 215 0.98 23.32 -6.31
C ALA A 215 -0.46 22.90 -6.62
N GLY A 216 -1.16 22.39 -5.62
CA GLY A 216 -2.56 21.97 -5.76
C GLY A 216 -3.14 21.51 -4.42
N PRO A 217 -4.40 21.07 -4.40
CA PRO A 217 -4.98 20.51 -3.19
C PRO A 217 -4.19 19.26 -2.79
N MET A 218 -3.84 19.19 -1.51
CA MET A 218 -3.12 18.05 -0.93
C MET A 218 -4.11 17.12 -0.23
N THR A 219 -3.80 15.83 -0.27
CA THR A 219 -4.58 14.79 0.41
C THR A 219 -3.66 13.66 0.86
N LEU A 220 -4.21 12.68 1.57
CA LEU A 220 -3.55 11.40 1.72
C LEU A 220 -3.63 10.67 0.38
N VAL A 221 -2.49 10.24 -0.15
CA VAL A 221 -2.37 9.38 -1.33
C VAL A 221 -1.84 8.00 -0.91
N GLN A 222 -2.25 6.94 -1.62
CA GLN A 222 -1.75 5.58 -1.38
C GLN A 222 -0.30 5.44 -1.86
N GLY A 223 0.06 6.12 -2.98
CA GLY A 223 1.42 6.27 -3.48
C GLY A 223 1.94 5.12 -4.33
N ASP A 224 1.27 3.95 -4.35
CA ASP A 224 1.56 2.79 -5.21
C ASP A 224 0.25 2.15 -5.70
N LEU A 225 -0.69 2.98 -6.19
CA LEU A 225 -2.04 2.57 -6.58
C LEU A 225 -2.01 1.79 -7.90
N ARG A 226 -1.73 0.49 -7.83
CA ARG A 226 -1.61 -0.43 -8.95
C ARG A 226 -2.27 -1.77 -8.67
N LEU A 227 -2.49 -2.59 -9.71
CA LEU A 227 -3.25 -3.84 -9.61
C LEU A 227 -2.73 -4.82 -8.57
N ASP A 228 -1.40 -4.89 -8.34
CA ASP A 228 -0.83 -5.76 -7.32
C ASP A 228 -1.25 -5.37 -5.88
N ASN A 229 -1.75 -4.14 -5.69
CA ASN A 229 -2.20 -3.60 -4.41
C ASN A 229 -3.73 -3.45 -4.34
N ILE A 230 -4.45 -4.12 -5.24
CA ILE A 230 -5.92 -4.05 -5.34
C ILE A 230 -6.51 -5.45 -5.33
N LEU A 231 -7.54 -5.66 -4.52
CA LEU A 231 -8.44 -6.79 -4.66
C LEU A 231 -9.77 -6.34 -5.26
N PHE A 232 -10.38 -7.23 -6.01
CA PHE A 232 -11.72 -7.04 -6.58
C PHE A 232 -12.67 -8.01 -5.92
N ASP A 233 -13.71 -7.47 -5.32
CA ASP A 233 -14.79 -8.24 -4.72
C ASP A 233 -15.97 -8.27 -5.70
N ASP A 234 -16.29 -9.47 -6.17
CA ASP A 234 -17.36 -9.69 -7.14
C ASP A 234 -18.75 -9.50 -6.49
N GLU A 235 -18.90 -9.75 -5.19
CA GLU A 235 -20.16 -9.65 -4.47
C GLU A 235 -20.55 -8.19 -4.25
N SER A 236 -19.66 -7.39 -3.69
CA SER A 236 -19.90 -5.95 -3.47
C SER A 236 -19.68 -5.10 -4.72
N ASN A 237 -19.12 -5.70 -5.77
CA ASN A 237 -18.73 -5.02 -7.02
C ASN A 237 -17.76 -3.84 -6.76
N ALA A 238 -16.87 -3.97 -5.79
CA ALA A 238 -15.94 -2.94 -5.34
C ALA A 238 -14.48 -3.33 -5.57
N ALA A 239 -13.60 -2.33 -5.63
CA ALA A 239 -12.16 -2.49 -5.42
C ALA A 239 -11.85 -2.31 -3.94
N ILE A 240 -10.79 -2.97 -3.47
CA ILE A 240 -10.31 -2.91 -2.08
C ILE A 240 -8.85 -2.50 -2.14
N LEU A 241 -8.51 -1.40 -1.48
CA LEU A 241 -7.16 -0.86 -1.49
C LEU A 241 -6.31 -1.53 -0.41
N LEU A 242 -5.14 -2.01 -0.81
CA LEU A 242 -4.16 -2.68 0.04
C LEU A 242 -2.81 -1.97 0.02
N ASP A 243 -1.91 -2.40 0.88
CA ASP A 243 -0.50 -2.01 0.92
C ASP A 243 -0.27 -0.49 1.07
N TRP A 244 -0.36 -0.03 2.32
CA TRP A 244 -0.25 1.38 2.68
C TRP A 244 1.18 1.82 3.05
N GLN A 245 2.20 1.04 2.67
CA GLN A 245 3.62 1.29 2.98
C GLN A 245 4.16 2.57 2.37
N THR A 246 3.52 3.06 1.31
CA THR A 246 3.91 4.25 0.56
C THR A 246 2.96 5.43 0.77
N ALA A 247 2.01 5.28 1.70
CA ALA A 247 1.05 6.33 2.01
C ALA A 247 1.76 7.65 2.38
N SER A 248 1.32 8.74 1.79
CA SER A 248 1.99 10.03 1.91
C SER A 248 1.01 11.18 1.72
N ILE A 249 1.45 12.40 2.03
CA ILE A 249 0.74 13.62 1.65
C ILE A 249 1.16 13.95 0.23
N GLY A 250 0.19 14.08 -0.68
CA GLY A 250 0.49 14.35 -2.08
C GLY A 250 -0.69 14.91 -2.86
N LEU A 251 -0.46 15.18 -4.13
CA LEU A 251 -1.52 15.54 -5.06
C LEU A 251 -2.38 14.32 -5.39
N PRO A 252 -3.73 14.43 -5.35
CA PRO A 252 -4.61 13.31 -5.68
C PRO A 252 -4.36 12.73 -7.08
N LEU A 253 -3.95 13.57 -8.03
CA LEU A 253 -3.64 13.15 -9.39
C LEU A 253 -2.44 12.22 -9.51
N ASN A 254 -1.57 12.14 -8.50
CA ASN A 254 -0.44 11.20 -8.53
C ASN A 254 -0.93 9.74 -8.50
N ASP A 255 -1.87 9.42 -7.61
CA ASP A 255 -2.49 8.08 -7.57
C ASP A 255 -3.25 7.78 -8.87
N ILE A 256 -4.02 8.75 -9.37
CA ILE A 256 -4.83 8.60 -10.57
C ILE A 256 -3.94 8.33 -11.79
N ALA A 257 -2.92 9.17 -12.00
CA ALA A 257 -1.99 9.01 -13.12
C ALA A 257 -1.23 7.68 -13.04
N TYR A 258 -0.78 7.29 -11.84
CA TYR A 258 -0.08 6.03 -11.64
C TYR A 258 -1.00 4.83 -11.91
N CYS A 259 -2.22 4.85 -11.38
CA CYS A 259 -3.23 3.82 -11.63
C CYS A 259 -3.51 3.66 -13.13
N ILE A 260 -3.85 4.72 -13.84
CA ILE A 260 -4.18 4.65 -15.26
C ILE A 260 -2.98 4.19 -16.09
N SER A 261 -1.78 4.73 -15.81
CA SER A 261 -0.58 4.39 -16.56
C SER A 261 -0.15 2.94 -16.42
N THR A 262 -0.53 2.27 -15.31
CA THR A 262 -0.08 0.91 -14.98
C THR A 262 -1.16 -0.16 -15.11
N SER A 263 -2.44 0.21 -15.25
CA SER A 263 -3.56 -0.76 -15.21
C SER A 263 -3.91 -1.38 -16.55
N PHE A 264 -3.51 -0.79 -17.68
CA PHE A 264 -3.84 -1.32 -19.00
C PHE A 264 -2.66 -2.06 -19.61
N ALA A 265 -2.88 -3.30 -20.06
CA ALA A 265 -1.88 -4.04 -20.83
C ALA A 265 -1.77 -3.51 -22.28
N ASP A 266 -2.86 -2.97 -22.84
CA ASP A 266 -2.90 -2.37 -24.17
C ASP A 266 -2.76 -0.84 -24.09
N PRO A 267 -1.68 -0.25 -24.65
CA PRO A 267 -1.50 1.20 -24.68
C PRO A 267 -2.62 1.96 -25.40
N GLN A 268 -3.25 1.36 -26.41
CA GLN A 268 -4.34 2.01 -27.15
C GLN A 268 -5.62 2.09 -26.30
N ALA A 269 -5.93 1.03 -25.52
CA ALA A 269 -7.04 1.03 -24.58
C ALA A 269 -6.83 2.10 -23.50
N ARG A 270 -5.59 2.23 -22.99
CA ARG A 270 -5.22 3.29 -22.05
C ARG A 270 -5.45 4.68 -22.64
N ALA A 271 -4.92 4.96 -23.84
CA ALA A 271 -5.06 6.27 -24.48
C ALA A 271 -6.54 6.65 -24.68
N THR A 272 -7.38 5.70 -25.11
CA THR A 272 -8.82 5.91 -25.26
C THR A 272 -9.48 6.23 -23.91
N PHE A 273 -9.07 5.55 -22.84
CA PHE A 273 -9.61 5.79 -21.50
C PHE A 273 -9.18 7.16 -20.94
N GLU A 274 -7.95 7.60 -21.18
CA GLU A 274 -7.46 8.91 -20.75
C GLU A 274 -8.22 10.09 -21.39
N GLU A 275 -8.77 9.90 -22.59
CA GLU A 275 -9.58 10.89 -23.31
C GLU A 275 -11.05 10.93 -22.88
N SER A 276 -11.56 9.90 -22.19
CA SER A 276 -12.98 9.74 -21.79
C SER A 276 -13.28 10.35 -20.41
#